data_27488d529df919fd6704905f61dc24d1
#
_entry.id   27488d529df919fd6704905f61dc24d1
#
_cell.length_a   1.000
_cell.length_b   1.000
_cell.length_c   1.000
_cell.angle_alpha   90.00
_cell.angle_beta   90.00
_cell.angle_gamma   90.00
#
_symmetry.space_group_name_H-M   'P 1'
#
loop_
_entity.id
_entity.type
_entity.pdbx_description
1 polymer ?
#
loop_
_entity_poly.entity_id
_entity_poly.type
_entity_poly.pdbx_seq_one_letter_code
_entity_poly.pdbx_strand_id
1 'polypeptide(L)'
;MIWQRGRPLDGLPLGWAKAENAHGAEVYIRPERGSDWPLVFLDDVPVACARHLSLDYGAMVVQTSLDGRCHIWLPCDRSLDERARGQMQRSLTEQFCADKASVSGEHLGRLAGFKNWKRGGCWVNVLCDLDGSRRYAVPQRVLTGQHVERPPSVTSPPASPGGPPAKIRTGDVSPSGLEWGWVCRLLEMGQDPDRVYHMLVNRAADRRGEDVERYARRTVEKALERVRRAL
;
A
#
# COMPACT_ATOMS: atom_id res chain seq x y z
N MET A 1 5.27 -12.64 -26.49
CA MET A 1 5.03 -11.42 -25.64
C MET A 1 4.50 -10.34 -26.57
N ILE A 2 3.21 -10.02 -26.50
CA ILE A 2 2.59 -9.03 -27.39
C ILE A 2 2.72 -7.67 -26.70
N TRP A 3 3.61 -6.82 -27.21
CA TRP A 3 3.70 -5.43 -26.84
C TRP A 3 2.68 -4.64 -27.66
N GLN A 4 1.57 -4.26 -27.05
CA GLN A 4 0.68 -3.30 -27.67
C GLN A 4 0.90 -1.92 -27.05
N ARG A 5 0.94 -0.88 -27.90
CA ARG A 5 0.87 0.51 -27.47
C ARG A 5 -0.42 0.69 -26.66
N GLY A 6 -0.33 1.35 -25.51
CA GLY A 6 -1.50 1.65 -24.70
C GLY A 6 -2.59 2.31 -25.55
N ARG A 7 -3.83 1.88 -25.33
CA ARG A 7 -5.04 2.44 -25.94
C ARG A 7 -5.89 3.09 -24.85
N PRO A 8 -6.62 4.14 -25.15
CA PRO A 8 -7.64 4.65 -24.23
C PRO A 8 -8.62 3.54 -23.82
N LEU A 9 -9.10 3.59 -22.57
CA LEU A 9 -9.97 2.56 -22.03
C LEU A 9 -11.32 2.48 -22.76
N ASP A 10 -11.86 3.61 -23.18
CA ASP A 10 -13.10 3.73 -23.97
C ASP A 10 -12.99 3.16 -25.38
N GLY A 11 -11.75 3.03 -25.91
CA GLY A 11 -11.46 2.37 -27.17
C GLY A 11 -10.96 0.93 -27.04
N LEU A 12 -11.00 0.33 -25.83
CA LEU A 12 -10.49 -1.02 -25.60
C LEU A 12 -11.41 -2.07 -26.25
N PRO A 13 -10.93 -2.88 -27.21
CA PRO A 13 -11.70 -3.98 -27.76
C PRO A 13 -11.80 -5.12 -26.73
N LEU A 14 -12.77 -5.05 -25.83
CA LEU A 14 -12.92 -5.99 -24.71
C LEU A 14 -12.96 -7.46 -25.15
N GLY A 15 -13.60 -7.76 -26.27
CA GLY A 15 -13.65 -9.12 -26.82
C GLY A 15 -12.25 -9.66 -27.14
N TRP A 16 -11.44 -8.84 -27.80
CA TRP A 16 -10.05 -9.18 -28.08
C TRP A 16 -9.21 -9.33 -26.79
N ALA A 17 -9.31 -8.37 -25.87
CA ALA A 17 -8.57 -8.44 -24.61
C ALA A 17 -8.94 -9.69 -23.78
N LYS A 18 -10.23 -10.08 -23.77
CA LYS A 18 -10.69 -11.33 -23.13
C LYS A 18 -10.12 -12.57 -23.81
N ALA A 19 -10.10 -12.60 -25.14
CA ALA A 19 -9.51 -13.71 -25.90
C ALA A 19 -8.01 -13.84 -25.60
N GLU A 20 -7.24 -12.75 -25.65
CA GLU A 20 -5.81 -12.76 -25.31
C GLU A 20 -5.59 -13.21 -23.87
N ASN A 21 -6.38 -12.71 -22.92
CA ASN A 21 -6.26 -13.14 -21.52
C ASN A 21 -6.61 -14.62 -21.35
N ALA A 22 -7.59 -15.16 -22.08
CA ALA A 22 -7.88 -16.59 -22.07
C ALA A 22 -6.69 -17.44 -22.53
N HIS A 23 -5.85 -16.91 -23.43
CA HIS A 23 -4.60 -17.54 -23.91
C HIS A 23 -3.37 -17.21 -23.04
N GLY A 24 -3.55 -16.64 -21.86
CA GLY A 24 -2.46 -16.40 -20.90
C GLY A 24 -1.85 -15.00 -20.94
N ALA A 25 -2.38 -14.07 -21.73
CA ALA A 25 -1.93 -12.69 -21.72
C ALA A 25 -2.40 -11.97 -20.43
N GLU A 26 -1.55 -11.09 -19.92
CA GLU A 26 -1.87 -10.25 -18.77
C GLU A 26 -2.43 -8.89 -19.23
N VAL A 27 -3.49 -8.41 -18.58
CA VAL A 27 -4.12 -7.13 -18.93
C VAL A 27 -3.90 -6.11 -17.81
N TYR A 28 -3.34 -4.95 -18.18
CA TYR A 28 -2.98 -3.89 -17.26
C TYR A 28 -3.59 -2.56 -17.67
N ILE A 29 -3.76 -1.69 -16.69
CA ILE A 29 -4.16 -0.29 -16.85
C ILE A 29 -3.17 0.63 -16.14
N ARG A 30 -2.98 1.82 -16.66
CA ARG A 30 -2.20 2.89 -16.06
C ARG A 30 -2.73 4.25 -16.53
N PRO A 31 -2.35 5.35 -15.85
CA PRO A 31 -2.55 6.69 -16.39
C PRO A 31 -1.88 6.84 -17.77
N GLU A 32 -2.43 7.67 -18.61
CA GLU A 32 -1.76 8.08 -19.84
C GLU A 32 -0.47 8.82 -19.51
N ARG A 33 0.59 8.54 -20.26
CA ARG A 33 1.89 9.21 -20.06
C ARG A 33 1.79 10.70 -20.26
N GLY A 34 2.39 11.46 -19.34
CA GLY A 34 2.41 12.92 -19.38
C GLY A 34 1.07 13.57 -19.08
N SER A 35 0.01 12.81 -18.73
CA SER A 35 -1.26 13.38 -18.30
C SER A 35 -1.32 13.59 -16.80
N ASP A 36 -2.01 14.65 -16.39
CA ASP A 36 -2.40 14.83 -15.00
C ASP A 36 -3.55 13.89 -14.65
N TRP A 37 -3.48 13.29 -13.47
CA TRP A 37 -4.41 12.25 -13.06
C TRP A 37 -4.78 12.36 -11.58
N PRO A 38 -6.07 12.29 -11.22
CA PRO A 38 -6.51 12.47 -9.83
C PRO A 38 -6.44 11.19 -8.99
N LEU A 39 -5.81 10.12 -9.50
CA LEU A 39 -5.68 8.86 -8.79
C LEU A 39 -4.22 8.52 -8.54
N VAL A 40 -3.92 8.04 -7.33
CA VAL A 40 -2.61 7.47 -6.98
C VAL A 40 -2.74 5.96 -6.85
N PHE A 41 -1.85 5.24 -7.54
CA PHE A 41 -1.80 3.79 -7.53
C PHE A 41 -0.89 3.28 -6.41
N LEU A 42 -1.34 2.27 -5.65
CA LEU A 42 -0.51 1.53 -4.69
C LEU A 42 -0.59 0.04 -5.01
N ASP A 43 0.57 -0.60 -5.08
CA ASP A 43 0.67 -2.03 -5.37
C ASP A 43 0.86 -2.86 -4.11
N ASP A 44 0.40 -4.09 -4.17
CA ASP A 44 0.63 -5.15 -3.18
C ASP A 44 0.21 -4.79 -1.74
N VAL A 45 -0.84 -3.98 -1.60
CA VAL A 45 -1.38 -3.54 -0.31
C VAL A 45 -2.15 -4.70 0.35
N PRO A 46 -1.90 -5.00 1.64
CA PRO A 46 -2.71 -5.99 2.38
C PRO A 46 -4.19 -5.60 2.40
N VAL A 47 -5.10 -6.57 2.21
CA VAL A 47 -6.55 -6.31 2.12
C VAL A 47 -7.11 -5.56 3.33
N ALA A 48 -6.58 -5.77 4.51
CA ALA A 48 -6.98 -5.04 5.71
C ALA A 48 -6.69 -3.53 5.58
N CYS A 49 -5.49 -3.15 5.12
CA CYS A 49 -5.13 -1.75 4.85
C CYS A 49 -5.92 -1.17 3.68
N ALA A 50 -6.17 -2.00 2.65
CA ALA A 50 -6.94 -1.61 1.47
C ALA A 50 -8.39 -1.20 1.82
N ARG A 51 -9.06 -1.94 2.70
CA ARG A 51 -10.41 -1.60 3.16
C ARG A 51 -10.46 -0.27 3.90
N HIS A 52 -9.45 0.07 4.71
CA HIS A 52 -9.38 1.38 5.35
C HIS A 52 -9.26 2.51 4.34
N LEU A 53 -8.40 2.35 3.33
CA LEU A 53 -8.29 3.33 2.26
C LEU A 53 -9.60 3.56 1.51
N SER A 54 -10.40 2.50 1.32
CA SER A 54 -11.74 2.63 0.76
C SER A 54 -12.70 3.36 1.69
N LEU A 55 -12.75 3.00 2.99
CA LEU A 55 -13.66 3.61 3.95
C LEU A 55 -13.33 5.07 4.25
N ASP A 56 -12.04 5.41 4.38
CA ASP A 56 -11.61 6.75 4.78
C ASP A 56 -11.55 7.72 3.60
N TYR A 57 -11.15 7.24 2.42
CA TYR A 57 -10.85 8.09 1.26
C TYR A 57 -11.58 7.69 -0.03
N GLY A 58 -12.48 6.71 0.02
CA GLY A 58 -13.22 6.26 -1.15
C GLY A 58 -12.36 5.55 -2.21
N ALA A 59 -11.24 4.96 -1.82
CA ALA A 59 -10.35 4.28 -2.74
C ALA A 59 -10.99 3.03 -3.34
N MET A 60 -10.77 2.82 -4.66
CA MET A 60 -11.08 1.55 -5.29
C MET A 60 -10.07 0.49 -4.88
N VAL A 61 -10.57 -0.66 -4.44
CA VAL A 61 -9.78 -1.81 -4.04
C VAL A 61 -9.95 -2.93 -5.05
N VAL A 62 -8.84 -3.35 -5.65
CA VAL A 62 -8.81 -4.42 -6.65
C VAL A 62 -7.98 -5.58 -6.10
N GLN A 63 -8.62 -6.71 -5.82
CA GLN A 63 -7.92 -7.93 -5.42
C GLN A 63 -7.26 -8.57 -6.63
N THR A 64 -5.95 -8.82 -6.53
CA THR A 64 -5.13 -9.34 -7.63
C THR A 64 -4.68 -10.78 -7.43
N SER A 65 -4.85 -11.31 -6.21
CA SER A 65 -4.40 -12.65 -5.83
C SER A 65 -5.21 -13.19 -4.65
N LEU A 66 -5.15 -14.50 -4.43
CA LEU A 66 -5.86 -15.18 -3.35
C LEU A 66 -5.18 -15.00 -1.98
N ASP A 67 -3.96 -14.51 -1.95
CA ASP A 67 -3.17 -14.27 -0.73
C ASP A 67 -3.52 -12.95 0.00
N GLY A 68 -4.61 -12.30 -0.41
CA GLY A 68 -5.10 -11.08 0.24
C GLY A 68 -4.32 -9.82 -0.12
N ARG A 69 -3.64 -9.80 -1.27
CA ARG A 69 -2.96 -8.62 -1.80
C ARG A 69 -3.84 -7.88 -2.80
N CYS A 70 -3.80 -6.55 -2.71
CA CYS A 70 -4.66 -5.66 -3.49
C CYS A 70 -3.87 -4.57 -4.18
N HIS A 71 -4.39 -4.15 -5.33
CA HIS A 71 -4.09 -2.85 -5.92
C HIS A 71 -5.08 -1.81 -5.39
N ILE A 72 -4.60 -0.61 -5.17
CA ILE A 72 -5.42 0.52 -4.73
C ILE A 72 -5.33 1.64 -5.75
N TRP A 73 -6.48 2.20 -6.09
CA TRP A 73 -6.60 3.46 -6.81
C TRP A 73 -7.18 4.49 -5.85
N LEU A 74 -6.30 5.32 -5.28
CA LEU A 74 -6.64 6.32 -4.25
C LEU A 74 -7.03 7.64 -4.91
N PRO A 75 -8.29 8.11 -4.78
CA PRO A 75 -8.70 9.38 -5.34
C PRO A 75 -8.11 10.56 -4.52
N CYS A 76 -7.53 11.50 -5.22
CA CYS A 76 -6.97 12.73 -4.66
C CYS A 76 -7.91 13.91 -4.86
N ASP A 77 -7.78 14.93 -4.00
CA ASP A 77 -8.56 16.18 -4.06
C ASP A 77 -8.23 17.04 -5.29
N ARG A 78 -7.17 16.67 -6.03
CA ARG A 78 -6.73 17.34 -7.27
C ARG A 78 -6.00 16.39 -8.20
N SER A 79 -5.88 16.78 -9.47
CA SER A 79 -5.02 16.11 -10.43
C SER A 79 -3.54 16.31 -10.10
N LEU A 80 -2.74 15.29 -10.36
CA LEU A 80 -1.31 15.24 -10.09
C LEU A 80 -0.57 14.85 -11.36
N ASP A 81 0.53 15.53 -11.65
CA ASP A 81 1.49 15.10 -12.67
C ASP A 81 2.20 13.81 -12.25
N GLU A 82 2.95 13.21 -13.16
CA GLU A 82 3.68 11.96 -12.91
C GLU A 82 4.62 12.06 -11.71
N ARG A 83 5.34 13.18 -11.58
CA ARG A 83 6.29 13.41 -10.50
C ARG A 83 5.60 13.46 -9.14
N ALA A 84 4.51 14.24 -9.04
CA ALA A 84 3.72 14.34 -7.81
C ALA A 84 3.07 13.00 -7.45
N ARG A 85 2.55 12.24 -8.43
CA ARG A 85 2.05 10.88 -8.20
C ARG A 85 3.13 9.97 -7.63
N GLY A 86 4.33 9.98 -8.20
CA GLY A 86 5.47 9.19 -7.70
C GLY A 86 5.90 9.60 -6.28
N GLN A 87 5.85 10.88 -5.95
CA GLN A 87 6.12 11.35 -4.58
C GLN A 87 5.04 10.89 -3.59
N MET A 88 3.76 10.96 -3.99
CA MET A 88 2.65 10.45 -3.21
C MET A 88 2.77 8.94 -3.00
N GLN A 89 3.06 8.18 -4.03
CA GLN A 89 3.28 6.73 -3.93
C GLN A 89 4.35 6.40 -2.91
N ARG A 90 5.52 7.05 -2.96
CA ARG A 90 6.60 6.85 -1.98
C ARG A 90 6.14 7.11 -0.55
N SER A 91 5.45 8.21 -0.31
CA SER A 91 4.94 8.56 1.02
C SER A 91 3.91 7.55 1.54
N LEU A 92 2.96 7.17 0.68
CA LEU A 92 1.86 6.28 1.03
C LEU A 92 2.29 4.80 1.14
N THR A 93 3.30 4.39 0.37
CA THR A 93 3.87 3.04 0.41
C THR A 93 4.39 2.70 1.80
N GLU A 94 5.06 3.63 2.46
CA GLU A 94 5.52 3.42 3.83
C GLU A 94 4.36 3.37 4.83
N GLN A 95 3.34 4.19 4.60
CA GLN A 95 2.18 4.31 5.48
C GLN A 95 1.26 3.08 5.40
N PHE A 96 1.04 2.53 4.21
CA PHE A 96 0.06 1.48 3.96
C PHE A 96 0.67 0.12 3.61
N CYS A 97 1.95 -0.08 3.86
CA CYS A 97 2.66 -1.34 3.61
C CYS A 97 2.55 -1.82 2.16
N ALA A 98 2.54 -0.90 1.20
CA ALA A 98 2.54 -1.20 -0.23
C ALA A 98 3.95 -1.57 -0.73
N ASP A 99 4.04 -2.04 -1.98
CA ASP A 99 5.32 -2.37 -2.60
C ASP A 99 6.17 -1.12 -2.88
N LYS A 100 7.37 -1.06 -2.30
CA LYS A 100 8.32 0.05 -2.47
C LYS A 100 8.93 0.14 -3.87
N ALA A 101 8.86 -0.91 -4.66
CA ALA A 101 9.36 -0.92 -6.03
C ALA A 101 8.36 -0.29 -7.02
N SER A 102 7.10 -0.10 -6.61
CA SER A 102 6.01 0.33 -7.50
C SER A 102 5.67 1.82 -7.36
N VAL A 103 6.69 2.70 -7.38
CA VAL A 103 6.55 4.13 -7.08
C VAL A 103 6.93 5.06 -8.25
N SER A 104 6.68 4.63 -9.47
CA SER A 104 7.08 5.38 -10.67
C SER A 104 6.15 6.55 -11.05
N GLY A 105 4.98 6.68 -10.44
CA GLY A 105 3.93 7.61 -10.87
C GLY A 105 3.09 7.11 -12.04
N GLU A 106 3.61 6.20 -12.85
CA GLU A 106 2.97 5.55 -14.00
C GLU A 106 2.88 4.03 -13.86
N HIS A 107 2.89 3.52 -12.65
CA HIS A 107 2.90 2.07 -12.43
C HIS A 107 1.66 1.40 -13.00
N LEU A 108 1.86 0.18 -13.56
CA LEU A 108 0.81 -0.61 -14.17
C LEU A 108 0.03 -1.38 -13.12
N GLY A 109 -1.28 -1.12 -13.01
CA GLY A 109 -2.22 -1.92 -12.23
C GLY A 109 -2.87 -3.01 -13.09
N ARG A 110 -3.23 -4.14 -12.50
CA ARG A 110 -4.02 -5.16 -13.20
C ARG A 110 -5.44 -4.68 -13.41
N LEU A 111 -5.97 -4.91 -14.60
CA LEU A 111 -7.36 -4.57 -14.90
C LEU A 111 -8.29 -5.64 -14.32
N ALA A 112 -9.29 -5.21 -13.55
CA ALA A 112 -10.33 -6.10 -13.01
C ALA A 112 -11.16 -6.74 -14.14
N GLY A 113 -11.68 -7.94 -13.90
CA GLY A 113 -12.43 -8.71 -14.88
C GLY A 113 -11.57 -9.58 -15.80
N PHE A 114 -10.26 -9.67 -15.52
CA PHE A 114 -9.29 -10.52 -16.22
C PHE A 114 -8.59 -11.47 -15.25
N LYS A 115 -7.98 -12.54 -15.78
CA LYS A 115 -7.19 -13.49 -14.99
C LYS A 115 -5.78 -12.99 -14.77
N ASN A 116 -5.28 -13.18 -13.54
CA ASN A 116 -3.87 -13.01 -13.19
C ASN A 116 -3.13 -14.33 -13.37
N TRP A 117 -2.47 -14.51 -14.50
CA TRP A 117 -1.76 -15.73 -14.82
C TRP A 117 -0.47 -15.93 -14.01
N LYS A 118 0.17 -14.84 -13.55
CA LYS A 118 1.31 -14.93 -12.62
C LYS A 118 0.95 -15.55 -11.28
N ARG A 119 -0.33 -15.58 -10.93
CA ARG A 119 -0.86 -16.14 -9.67
C ARG A 119 -1.83 -17.29 -9.94
N GLY A 120 -1.50 -18.16 -10.89
CA GLY A 120 -2.26 -19.37 -11.19
C GLY A 120 -3.61 -19.14 -11.88
N GLY A 121 -3.80 -18.01 -12.56
CA GLY A 121 -5.02 -17.71 -13.31
C GLY A 121 -6.21 -17.31 -12.44
N CYS A 122 -5.98 -16.82 -11.21
CA CYS A 122 -7.05 -16.27 -10.38
C CYS A 122 -7.67 -15.01 -11.01
N TRP A 123 -8.95 -14.78 -10.75
CA TRP A 123 -9.64 -13.59 -11.22
C TRP A 123 -9.17 -12.34 -10.46
N VAL A 124 -8.99 -11.25 -11.20
CA VAL A 124 -8.79 -9.91 -10.65
C VAL A 124 -10.16 -9.28 -10.44
N ASN A 125 -10.51 -9.01 -9.19
CA ASN A 125 -11.85 -8.57 -8.81
C ASN A 125 -11.83 -7.21 -8.13
N VAL A 126 -12.84 -6.37 -8.38
CA VAL A 126 -13.09 -5.17 -7.58
C VAL A 126 -13.74 -5.62 -6.26
N LEU A 127 -13.12 -5.29 -5.13
CA LEU A 127 -13.67 -5.53 -3.79
C LEU A 127 -14.44 -4.31 -3.27
N CYS A 128 -13.97 -3.11 -3.59
CA CYS A 128 -14.61 -1.85 -3.24
C CYS A 128 -14.53 -0.91 -4.44
N ASP A 129 -15.65 -0.35 -4.84
CA ASP A 129 -15.73 0.64 -5.91
C ASP A 129 -15.15 1.99 -5.47
N LEU A 130 -14.83 2.83 -6.45
CA LEU A 130 -14.40 4.20 -6.24
C LEU A 130 -15.57 5.03 -5.69
N ASP A 131 -15.43 5.55 -4.46
CA ASP A 131 -16.40 6.49 -3.91
C ASP A 131 -16.08 7.92 -4.37
N GLY A 132 -16.95 8.44 -5.23
CA GLY A 132 -16.82 9.80 -5.78
C GLY A 132 -16.92 10.93 -4.77
N SER A 133 -17.43 10.68 -3.56
CA SER A 133 -17.67 11.71 -2.54
C SER A 133 -16.46 11.98 -1.64
N ARG A 134 -15.48 11.07 -1.60
CA ARG A 134 -14.31 11.15 -0.71
C ARG A 134 -13.02 11.31 -1.51
N ARG A 135 -12.08 12.03 -0.93
CA ARG A 135 -10.77 12.32 -1.55
C ARG A 135 -9.67 12.36 -0.50
N TYR A 136 -8.50 11.92 -0.91
CA TYR A 136 -7.27 12.10 -0.12
C TYR A 136 -6.73 13.50 -0.35
N ALA A 137 -6.55 14.27 0.72
CA ALA A 137 -5.97 15.62 0.64
C ALA A 137 -4.47 15.52 0.32
N VAL A 138 -4.07 16.10 -0.81
CA VAL A 138 -2.68 16.09 -1.26
C VAL A 138 -1.86 17.08 -0.42
N PRO A 139 -0.82 16.64 0.31
CA PRO A 139 0.01 17.53 1.09
C PRO A 139 0.72 18.57 0.21
N GLN A 140 0.75 19.83 0.64
CA GLN A 140 1.34 20.94 -0.12
C GLN A 140 2.81 20.69 -0.52
N ARG A 141 3.59 20.03 0.33
CA ARG A 141 4.99 19.63 0.07
C ARG A 141 5.18 18.77 -1.19
N VAL A 142 4.18 17.97 -1.54
CA VAL A 142 4.19 17.15 -2.76
C VAL A 142 4.10 18.04 -4.00
N LEU A 143 3.29 19.11 -3.93
CA LEU A 143 3.06 20.02 -5.03
C LEU A 143 4.26 20.95 -5.30
N THR A 144 4.92 21.38 -4.22
CA THR A 144 6.09 22.29 -4.32
C THR A 144 7.37 21.57 -4.72
N GLY A 145 7.35 20.22 -4.78
CA GLY A 145 8.54 19.46 -5.11
C GLY A 145 9.65 19.56 -4.07
N GLN A 146 9.34 20.06 -2.89
CA GLN A 146 10.29 20.08 -1.79
C GLN A 146 10.66 18.65 -1.43
N HIS A 147 11.88 18.30 -1.76
CA HIS A 147 12.50 17.07 -1.28
C HIS A 147 12.46 17.14 0.23
N VAL A 148 11.76 16.22 0.89
CA VAL A 148 12.03 15.99 2.30
C VAL A 148 13.44 15.44 2.31
N GLU A 149 14.42 16.32 2.60
CA GLU A 149 15.69 15.84 3.08
C GLU A 149 15.35 14.91 4.24
N ARG A 150 15.67 13.66 4.05
CA ARG A 150 15.67 12.70 5.16
C ARG A 150 16.40 13.42 6.28
N PRO A 151 15.78 13.59 7.47
CA PRO A 151 16.50 14.24 8.57
C PRO A 151 17.86 13.54 8.62
N PRO A 152 18.98 14.28 8.68
CA PRO A 152 20.30 13.69 8.64
C PRO A 152 20.26 12.56 9.63
N SER A 153 20.54 11.34 9.16
CA SER A 153 20.67 10.20 10.07
C SER A 153 21.63 10.67 11.14
N VAL A 154 21.15 10.74 12.38
CA VAL A 154 21.99 11.11 13.53
C VAL A 154 23.27 10.31 13.35
N THR A 155 24.32 11.00 12.99
CA THR A 155 25.64 10.39 12.79
C THR A 155 25.96 9.66 14.08
N SER A 156 25.92 8.34 13.99
CA SER A 156 26.39 7.49 15.08
C SER A 156 27.72 8.02 15.51
N PRO A 157 27.96 8.19 16.81
CA PRO A 157 29.29 8.63 17.30
C PRO A 157 30.35 7.71 16.69
N PRO A 158 31.54 8.22 16.37
CA PRO A 158 32.59 7.46 15.72
C PRO A 158 32.86 6.17 16.50
N ALA A 159 32.76 5.05 15.80
CA ALA A 159 33.00 3.73 16.36
C ALA A 159 34.40 3.69 16.91
N SER A 160 34.53 3.35 18.18
CA SER A 160 35.85 3.04 18.81
C SER A 160 36.52 1.91 18.00
N PRO A 161 37.78 2.01 17.65
CA PRO A 161 38.47 0.98 16.87
C PRO A 161 38.63 -0.28 17.73
N GLY A 162 38.05 -1.40 17.38
CA GLY A 162 38.38 -2.70 17.92
C GLY A 162 37.26 -3.64 18.37
N GLY A 163 35.98 -3.32 18.13
CA GLY A 163 34.87 -4.25 18.39
C GLY A 163 34.51 -5.15 17.19
N PRO A 164 34.08 -6.43 17.40
CA PRO A 164 33.58 -7.23 16.31
C PRO A 164 32.39 -6.55 15.65
N PRO A 165 32.18 -6.72 14.31
CA PRO A 165 31.12 -6.03 13.58
C PRO A 165 29.75 -6.29 14.24
N ALA A 166 29.06 -5.22 14.61
CA ALA A 166 27.74 -5.29 15.18
C ALA A 166 26.84 -6.04 14.20
N LYS A 167 26.29 -7.18 14.63
CA LYS A 167 25.27 -7.91 13.86
C LYS A 167 24.14 -6.93 13.59
N ILE A 168 23.90 -6.62 12.32
CA ILE A 168 22.70 -5.90 11.86
C ILE A 168 21.53 -6.73 12.37
N ARG A 169 20.81 -6.22 13.38
CA ARG A 169 19.57 -6.84 13.85
C ARG A 169 18.55 -6.66 12.72
N THR A 170 18.44 -7.65 11.85
CA THR A 170 17.27 -7.78 10.99
C THR A 170 16.05 -7.80 11.90
N GLY A 171 15.14 -6.84 11.74
CA GLY A 171 13.92 -6.77 12.53
C GLY A 171 13.18 -8.11 12.47
N ASP A 172 12.48 -8.44 13.54
CA ASP A 172 11.66 -9.66 13.59
C ASP A 172 10.66 -9.68 12.44
N VAL A 173 10.92 -10.51 11.43
CA VAL A 173 10.09 -10.70 10.24
C VAL A 173 8.99 -11.75 10.44
N SER A 174 8.85 -12.30 11.66
CA SER A 174 7.70 -13.14 11.98
C SER A 174 6.39 -12.37 11.81
N PRO A 175 5.26 -13.06 11.55
CA PRO A 175 3.96 -12.39 11.45
C PRO A 175 3.65 -11.50 12.66
N SER A 176 4.02 -11.95 13.87
CA SER A 176 3.84 -11.15 15.10
C SER A 176 4.78 -9.95 15.18
N GLY A 177 6.02 -10.07 14.69
CA GLY A 177 6.97 -8.95 14.61
C GLY A 177 6.53 -7.88 13.61
N LEU A 178 5.99 -8.30 12.47
CA LEU A 178 5.40 -7.39 11.47
C LEU A 178 4.17 -6.66 12.01
N GLU A 179 3.28 -7.37 12.72
CA GLU A 179 2.11 -6.77 13.38
C GLU A 179 2.51 -5.79 14.47
N TRP A 180 3.50 -6.14 15.28
CA TRP A 180 4.06 -5.24 16.28
C TRP A 180 4.58 -3.92 15.68
N GLY A 181 5.41 -4.01 14.65
CA GLY A 181 5.95 -2.83 13.96
C GLY A 181 4.86 -1.97 13.33
N TRP A 182 3.80 -2.59 12.82
CA TRP A 182 2.66 -1.92 12.24
C TRP A 182 1.82 -1.19 13.31
N VAL A 183 1.51 -1.83 14.44
CA VAL A 183 0.78 -1.23 15.57
C VAL A 183 1.55 -0.02 16.14
N CYS A 184 2.86 -0.16 16.39
CA CYS A 184 3.68 0.95 16.87
C CYS A 184 3.58 2.16 15.93
N ARG A 185 3.69 1.94 14.62
CA ARG A 185 3.64 3.00 13.62
C ARG A 185 2.30 3.72 13.57
N LEU A 186 1.18 3.00 13.67
CA LEU A 186 -0.15 3.60 13.71
C LEU A 186 -0.33 4.50 14.94
N LEU A 187 0.15 4.05 16.11
CA LEU A 187 0.08 4.83 17.34
C LEU A 187 1.03 6.04 17.32
N GLU A 188 2.23 5.91 16.75
CA GLU A 188 3.16 7.03 16.51
C GLU A 188 2.55 8.10 15.59
N MET A 189 1.66 7.69 14.68
CA MET A 189 0.91 8.59 13.80
C MET A 189 -0.35 9.20 14.47
N GLY A 190 -0.58 8.94 15.76
CA GLY A 190 -1.72 9.48 16.51
C GLY A 190 -3.05 8.78 16.23
N GLN A 191 -3.04 7.58 15.66
CA GLN A 191 -4.28 6.81 15.49
C GLN A 191 -4.85 6.41 16.86
N ASP A 192 -6.19 6.44 16.94
CA ASP A 192 -6.92 6.02 18.14
C ASP A 192 -6.59 4.57 18.51
N PRO A 193 -6.17 4.31 19.77
CA PRO A 193 -5.80 2.97 20.24
C PRO A 193 -6.91 1.92 20.09
N ASP A 194 -8.17 2.30 20.32
CA ASP A 194 -9.30 1.39 20.17
C ASP A 194 -9.49 1.00 18.70
N ARG A 195 -9.34 1.96 17.81
CA ARG A 195 -9.34 1.70 16.36
C ARG A 195 -8.21 0.75 15.98
N VAL A 196 -6.98 0.98 16.46
CA VAL A 196 -5.82 0.11 16.20
C VAL A 196 -6.04 -1.30 16.75
N TYR A 197 -6.68 -1.44 17.92
CA TYR A 197 -7.08 -2.72 18.50
C TYR A 197 -8.00 -3.50 17.56
N HIS A 198 -9.10 -2.90 17.11
CA HIS A 198 -10.04 -3.57 16.21
C HIS A 198 -9.40 -3.94 14.87
N MET A 199 -8.52 -3.10 14.34
CA MET A 199 -7.75 -3.40 13.15
C MET A 199 -6.84 -4.62 13.34
N LEU A 200 -6.19 -4.74 14.50
CA LEU A 200 -5.32 -5.88 14.79
C LEU A 200 -6.12 -7.17 15.02
N VAL A 201 -7.28 -7.10 15.68
CA VAL A 201 -8.20 -8.23 15.82
C VAL A 201 -8.56 -8.80 14.44
N ASN A 202 -9.05 -7.96 13.54
CA ASN A 202 -9.42 -8.38 12.19
C ASN A 202 -8.25 -8.95 11.39
N ARG A 203 -7.04 -8.38 11.56
CA ARG A 203 -5.83 -8.82 10.86
C ARG A 203 -5.31 -10.17 11.35
N ALA A 204 -5.44 -10.45 12.64
CA ALA A 204 -4.89 -11.63 13.26
C ALA A 204 -5.90 -12.77 13.46
N ALA A 205 -7.17 -12.55 13.12
CA ALA A 205 -8.28 -13.48 13.40
C ALA A 205 -8.02 -14.90 12.87
N ASP A 206 -7.67 -15.03 11.60
CA ASP A 206 -7.45 -16.34 10.95
C ASP A 206 -6.28 -17.12 11.57
N ARG A 207 -5.32 -16.42 12.16
CA ARG A 207 -4.10 -17.01 12.70
C ARG A 207 -4.18 -17.29 14.20
N ARG A 208 -4.97 -16.51 14.94
CA ARG A 208 -5.05 -16.56 16.41
C ARG A 208 -6.33 -17.19 16.95
N GLY A 209 -7.37 -17.30 16.12
CA GLY A 209 -8.65 -17.88 16.55
C GLY A 209 -9.22 -17.18 17.78
N GLU A 210 -9.64 -17.95 18.78
CA GLU A 210 -10.25 -17.45 20.02
C GLU A 210 -9.31 -16.55 20.86
N ASP A 211 -8.00 -16.65 20.68
CA ASP A 211 -7.02 -15.86 21.42
C ASP A 211 -6.74 -14.47 20.80
N VAL A 212 -7.38 -14.12 19.69
CA VAL A 212 -7.08 -12.92 18.91
C VAL A 212 -7.30 -11.63 19.71
N GLU A 213 -8.36 -11.52 20.47
CA GLU A 213 -8.68 -10.33 21.26
C GLU A 213 -7.66 -10.09 22.38
N ARG A 214 -7.30 -11.16 23.11
CA ARG A 214 -6.27 -11.09 24.15
C ARG A 214 -4.91 -10.69 23.58
N TYR A 215 -4.56 -11.23 22.41
CA TYR A 215 -3.34 -10.89 21.69
C TYR A 215 -3.35 -9.40 21.26
N ALA A 216 -4.43 -8.94 20.65
CA ALA A 216 -4.55 -7.57 20.15
C ALA A 216 -4.46 -6.56 21.29
N ARG A 217 -5.21 -6.76 22.38
CA ARG A 217 -5.19 -5.89 23.56
C ARG A 217 -3.77 -5.73 24.11
N ARG A 218 -3.11 -6.86 24.41
CA ARG A 218 -1.74 -6.88 24.94
C ARG A 218 -0.73 -6.21 24.01
N THR A 219 -0.89 -6.38 22.69
CA THR A 219 -0.01 -5.80 21.69
C THR A 219 -0.17 -4.28 21.63
N VAL A 220 -1.40 -3.78 21.60
CA VAL A 220 -1.69 -2.33 21.57
C VAL A 220 -1.24 -1.65 22.86
N GLU A 221 -1.52 -2.22 24.03
CA GLU A 221 -1.07 -1.69 25.33
C GLU A 221 0.45 -1.52 25.39
N LYS A 222 1.20 -2.57 25.03
CA LYS A 222 2.67 -2.51 25.00
C LYS A 222 3.20 -1.49 23.99
N ALA A 223 2.56 -1.37 22.85
CA ALA A 223 2.96 -0.42 21.83
C ALA A 223 2.69 1.03 22.29
N LEU A 224 1.58 1.29 22.97
CA LEU A 224 1.28 2.58 23.60
C LEU A 224 2.33 2.97 24.63
N GLU A 225 2.72 2.04 25.50
CA GLU A 225 3.79 2.30 26.49
C GLU A 225 5.11 2.67 25.80
N ARG A 226 5.46 1.97 24.72
CA ARG A 226 6.67 2.28 23.93
C ARG A 226 6.61 3.68 23.31
N VAL A 227 5.49 4.03 22.66
CA VAL A 227 5.31 5.33 22.00
C VAL A 227 5.38 6.46 23.03
N ARG A 228 4.72 6.30 24.20
CA ARG A 228 4.78 7.30 25.30
C ARG A 228 6.18 7.50 25.87
N ARG A 229 7.05 6.48 25.85
CA ARG A 229 8.44 6.60 26.31
C ARG A 229 9.37 7.26 25.27
N ALA A 230 8.94 7.32 24.03
CA ALA A 230 9.73 7.89 22.94
C ALA A 230 9.40 9.37 22.65
N LEU A 231 8.33 9.90 23.27
CA LEU A 231 7.93 11.31 23.29
C LEU A 231 8.52 12.03 24.50
#